data_296733aca3f3b9aca21182e59d7c7d02
#
_entry.id   296733aca3f3b9aca21182e59d7c7d02
#
_cell.length_a   1.000
_cell.length_b   1.000
_cell.length_c   1.000
_cell.angle_alpha   90.00
_cell.angle_beta   90.00
_cell.angle_gamma   90.00
#
_symmetry.space_group_name_H-M   'P 1'
#
loop_
_entity.id
_entity.type
_entity.pdbx_description
1 polymer ?
#
loop_
_entity_poly.entity_id
_entity_poly.type
_entity_poly.pdbx_seq_one_letter_code
_entity_poly.pdbx_strand_id
1 'polypeptide(L)'
;RFLKLSSRLRRLGPGAPQPENLITSPSHMALIEFVATNPDCGIQEMAEAVKLSTPTVSISVRQLEKSELIARKPHPEDGRAVQLFLTSKGEEVYQNARGFHRQKFEKLLSGLKPEEREILVSLLEKALDAAENES
;
A
#
# COMPACT_ATOMS: atom_id res chain seq x y z
N ARG A 1 13.32 18.95 13.09
CA ARG A 1 11.99 19.44 12.65
C ARG A 1 11.18 18.34 11.97
N PHE A 2 11.77 17.61 11.04
CA PHE A 2 11.07 16.52 10.30
C PHE A 2 10.58 15.40 11.21
N LEU A 3 11.36 14.98 12.19
CA LEU A 3 10.95 13.93 13.12
C LEU A 3 9.70 14.32 13.90
N LYS A 4 9.64 15.58 14.35
CA LYS A 4 8.46 16.10 15.06
C LYS A 4 7.25 16.18 14.14
N LEU A 5 7.43 16.65 12.91
CA LEU A 5 6.36 16.74 11.92
C LEU A 5 5.84 15.34 11.55
N SER A 6 6.73 14.40 11.33
CA SER A 6 6.40 13.02 11.01
C SER A 6 5.58 12.38 12.15
N SER A 7 5.99 12.61 13.41
CA SER A 7 5.27 12.12 14.57
C SER A 7 3.86 12.73 14.68
N ARG A 8 3.75 14.03 14.43
CA ARG A 8 2.45 14.72 14.42
C ARG A 8 1.54 14.19 13.32
N LEU A 9 2.12 13.97 12.13
CA LEU A 9 1.38 13.43 10.99
C LEU A 9 0.83 12.03 11.27
N ARG A 10 1.64 11.17 11.92
CA ARG A 10 1.17 9.82 12.31
C ARG A 10 -0.01 9.85 13.28
N ARG A 11 -0.07 10.86 14.14
CA ARG A 11 -1.15 11.00 15.13
C ARG A 11 -2.39 11.71 14.58
N LEU A 12 -2.30 12.23 13.37
CA LEU A 12 -3.41 12.95 12.75
C LEU A 12 -4.48 11.97 12.27
N GLY A 13 -5.73 12.29 12.59
CA GLY A 13 -6.88 11.52 12.13
C GLY A 13 -7.33 10.44 13.11
N PRO A 14 -8.44 9.80 12.84
CA PRO A 14 -8.88 8.64 13.61
C PRO A 14 -7.83 7.55 13.47
N GLY A 15 -7.62 6.76 14.51
CA GLY A 15 -6.73 5.60 14.44
C GLY A 15 -7.13 4.73 13.25
N ALA A 16 -6.14 4.14 12.58
CA ALA A 16 -6.43 3.23 11.49
C ALA A 16 -7.39 2.15 11.97
N PRO A 17 -8.50 1.90 11.25
CA PRO A 17 -9.36 0.78 11.63
C PRO A 17 -8.52 -0.47 11.54
N GLN A 18 -8.27 -1.08 12.71
CA GLN A 18 -7.61 -2.37 12.78
C GLN A 18 -8.70 -3.43 12.87
N PRO A 19 -8.99 -4.11 11.77
CA PRO A 19 -9.84 -5.29 11.88
C PRO A 19 -9.12 -6.27 12.80
N GLU A 20 -9.81 -6.75 13.80
CA GLU A 20 -9.30 -7.79 14.68
C GLU A 20 -8.75 -8.94 13.81
N ASN A 21 -7.53 -9.34 14.06
CA ASN A 21 -6.85 -10.46 13.38
C ASN A 21 -6.24 -10.17 12.00
N LEU A 22 -6.07 -8.92 11.59
CA LEU A 22 -5.37 -8.63 10.35
C LEU A 22 -3.90 -8.29 10.60
N ILE A 23 -3.03 -8.97 9.87
CA ILE A 23 -1.62 -8.64 9.82
C ILE A 23 -1.51 -7.36 8.98
N THR A 24 -1.51 -6.21 9.65
CA THR A 24 -1.47 -4.91 8.97
C THR A 24 -0.09 -4.27 9.11
N SER A 25 0.96 -5.00 8.74
CA SER A 25 2.26 -4.35 8.62
C SER A 25 2.27 -3.45 7.39
N PRO A 26 3.06 -2.37 7.37
CA PRO A 26 3.20 -1.55 6.17
C PRO A 26 3.58 -2.37 4.93
N SER A 27 4.41 -3.39 5.10
CA SER A 27 4.79 -4.29 3.99
C SER A 27 3.60 -5.04 3.42
N HIS A 28 2.72 -5.57 4.29
CA HIS A 28 1.52 -6.28 3.85
C HIS A 28 0.56 -5.35 3.12
N MET A 29 0.40 -4.13 3.61
CA MET A 29 -0.45 -3.14 2.95
C MET A 29 0.10 -2.75 1.58
N ALA A 30 1.43 -2.65 1.43
CA ALA A 30 2.05 -2.38 0.15
C ALA A 30 1.76 -3.49 -0.87
N LEU A 31 1.77 -4.76 -0.42
CA LEU A 31 1.44 -5.90 -1.28
C LEU A 31 -0.03 -5.88 -1.68
N ILE A 32 -0.92 -5.61 -0.74
CA ILE A 32 -2.37 -5.51 -1.01
C ILE A 32 -2.63 -4.39 -2.03
N GLU A 33 -2.01 -3.24 -1.84
CA GLU A 33 -2.12 -2.10 -2.76
C GLU A 33 -1.62 -2.46 -4.16
N PHE A 34 -0.49 -3.15 -4.24
CA PHE A 34 0.06 -3.57 -5.53
C PHE A 34 -0.88 -4.51 -6.28
N VAL A 35 -1.42 -5.52 -5.58
CA VAL A 35 -2.37 -6.46 -6.19
C VAL A 35 -3.65 -5.73 -6.63
N ALA A 36 -4.12 -4.77 -5.82
CA ALA A 36 -5.31 -3.99 -6.15
C ALA A 36 -5.15 -3.18 -7.43
N THR A 37 -3.96 -2.61 -7.64
CA THR A 37 -3.68 -1.75 -8.79
C THR A 37 -3.08 -2.52 -9.98
N ASN A 38 -2.66 -3.77 -9.77
CA ASN A 38 -2.09 -4.63 -10.80
C ASN A 38 -2.73 -6.02 -10.70
N PRO A 39 -4.00 -6.16 -11.09
CA PRO A 39 -4.68 -7.45 -11.02
C PRO A 39 -3.97 -8.49 -11.87
N ASP A 40 -3.98 -9.72 -11.41
CA ASP A 40 -3.33 -10.86 -12.06
C ASP A 40 -1.78 -10.77 -12.10
N CYS A 41 -1.19 -9.98 -11.19
CA CYS A 41 0.27 -9.89 -11.07
C CYS A 41 0.89 -11.17 -10.50
N GLY A 42 2.17 -11.39 -10.82
CA GLY A 42 2.95 -12.50 -10.25
C GLY A 42 3.78 -12.06 -9.05
N ILE A 43 4.33 -13.05 -8.34
CA ILE A 43 5.14 -12.80 -7.14
C ILE A 43 6.43 -12.05 -7.49
N GLN A 44 7.10 -12.45 -8.57
CA GLN A 44 8.35 -11.79 -8.99
C GLN A 44 8.13 -10.33 -9.37
N GLU A 45 7.08 -10.07 -10.12
CA GLU A 45 6.68 -8.71 -10.50
C GLU A 45 6.42 -7.84 -9.28
N MET A 46 5.70 -8.41 -8.29
CA MET A 46 5.41 -7.74 -7.04
C MET A 46 6.70 -7.44 -6.25
N ALA A 47 7.60 -8.42 -6.16
CA ALA A 47 8.87 -8.27 -5.44
C ALA A 47 9.71 -7.12 -6.01
N GLU A 48 9.78 -7.02 -7.32
CA GLU A 48 10.49 -5.92 -7.99
C GLU A 48 9.86 -4.56 -7.67
N ALA A 49 8.53 -4.50 -7.71
CA ALA A 49 7.80 -3.25 -7.46
C ALA A 49 7.94 -2.74 -6.03
N VAL A 50 7.86 -3.65 -5.05
CA VAL A 50 7.95 -3.26 -3.63
C VAL A 50 9.40 -3.29 -3.10
N LYS A 51 10.36 -3.63 -3.94
CA LYS A 51 11.80 -3.67 -3.60
C LYS A 51 12.13 -4.61 -2.44
N LEU A 52 11.50 -5.79 -2.46
CA LEU A 52 11.77 -6.87 -1.52
C LEU A 52 12.22 -8.11 -2.28
N SER A 53 12.86 -9.04 -1.58
CA SER A 53 13.27 -10.30 -2.20
C SER A 53 12.06 -11.17 -2.52
N THR A 54 12.17 -12.00 -3.55
CA THR A 54 11.11 -12.94 -3.93
C THR A 54 10.73 -13.89 -2.78
N PRO A 55 11.69 -14.47 -2.04
CA PRO A 55 11.34 -15.31 -0.88
C PRO A 55 10.56 -14.55 0.20
N THR A 56 10.93 -13.31 0.48
CA THR A 56 10.23 -12.47 1.47
C THR A 56 8.79 -12.22 1.04
N VAL A 57 8.60 -11.86 -0.23
CA VAL A 57 7.26 -11.63 -0.78
C VAL A 57 6.44 -12.91 -0.77
N SER A 58 7.04 -14.05 -1.12
CA SER A 58 6.35 -15.34 -1.10
C SER A 58 5.81 -15.69 0.29
N ILE A 59 6.60 -15.44 1.33
CA ILE A 59 6.19 -15.67 2.72
C ILE A 59 5.01 -14.76 3.07
N SER A 60 5.12 -13.48 2.74
CA SER A 60 4.07 -12.49 3.04
C SER A 60 2.78 -12.82 2.29
N VAL A 61 2.88 -13.22 1.03
CA VAL A 61 1.71 -13.63 0.23
C VAL A 61 1.01 -14.83 0.87
N ARG A 62 1.76 -15.81 1.35
CA ARG A 62 1.16 -16.97 2.04
C ARG A 62 0.40 -16.54 3.30
N GLN A 63 0.95 -15.59 4.04
CA GLN A 63 0.28 -15.05 5.23
C GLN A 63 -1.02 -14.34 4.86
N LEU A 64 -0.99 -13.57 3.77
CA LEU A 64 -2.18 -12.88 3.27
C LEU A 64 -3.22 -13.85 2.71
N GLU A 65 -2.79 -14.96 2.11
CA GLU A 65 -3.68 -16.03 1.68
C GLU A 65 -4.35 -16.71 2.88
N LYS A 66 -3.59 -16.98 3.94
CA LYS A 66 -4.14 -17.55 5.18
C LYS A 66 -5.19 -16.65 5.80
N SER A 67 -4.98 -15.34 5.70
CA SER A 67 -5.94 -14.34 6.19
C SER A 67 -7.10 -14.10 5.22
N GLU A 68 -7.12 -14.83 4.10
CA GLU A 68 -8.16 -14.75 3.07
C GLU A 68 -8.27 -13.38 2.40
N LEU A 69 -7.15 -12.64 2.33
CA LEU A 69 -7.09 -11.32 1.71
C LEU A 69 -6.63 -11.39 0.26
N ILE A 70 -5.76 -12.35 -0.06
CA ILE A 70 -5.24 -12.59 -1.39
C ILE A 70 -5.54 -14.04 -1.76
N ALA A 71 -5.85 -14.27 -3.01
CA ALA A 71 -5.99 -15.61 -3.59
C ALA A 71 -5.13 -15.71 -4.83
N ARG A 72 -4.82 -16.94 -5.22
CA ARG A 72 -4.02 -17.20 -6.42
C ARG A 72 -4.78 -18.09 -7.39
N LYS A 73 -4.48 -17.91 -8.67
CA LYS A 73 -5.00 -18.77 -9.74
C LYS A 73 -3.86 -19.12 -10.68
N PRO A 74 -3.93 -20.27 -11.39
CA PRO A 74 -2.91 -20.63 -12.37
C PRO A 74 -2.90 -19.61 -13.51
N HIS A 75 -1.71 -19.34 -14.05
CA HIS A 75 -1.61 -18.50 -15.25
C HIS A 75 -2.26 -19.26 -16.43
N PRO A 76 -3.08 -18.58 -17.26
CA PRO A 76 -3.79 -19.25 -18.38
C PRO A 76 -2.87 -19.92 -19.39
N GLU A 77 -1.68 -19.38 -19.63
CA GLU A 77 -0.74 -19.87 -20.63
C GLU A 77 0.42 -20.67 -20.02
N ASP A 78 0.80 -20.37 -18.78
CA ASP A 78 1.88 -21.05 -18.06
C ASP A 78 1.37 -21.54 -16.71
N GLY A 79 1.00 -22.81 -16.63
CA GLY A 79 0.46 -23.42 -15.41
C GLY A 79 1.43 -23.47 -14.23
N ARG A 80 2.72 -23.13 -14.43
CA ARG A 80 3.71 -23.05 -13.35
C ARG A 80 3.71 -21.67 -12.70
N ALA A 81 3.29 -20.63 -13.42
CA ALA A 81 3.18 -19.29 -12.89
C ALA A 81 1.84 -19.12 -12.17
N VAL A 82 1.80 -18.26 -11.17
CA VAL A 82 0.58 -17.93 -10.46
C VAL A 82 0.23 -16.48 -10.70
N GLN A 83 -1.07 -16.20 -10.73
CA GLN A 83 -1.59 -14.85 -10.78
C GLN A 83 -2.29 -14.57 -9.46
N LEU A 84 -2.05 -13.39 -8.90
CA LEU A 84 -2.60 -12.99 -7.62
C LEU A 84 -3.74 -12.00 -7.80
N PHE A 85 -4.74 -12.11 -6.95
CA PHE A 85 -5.86 -11.18 -6.95
C PHE A 85 -6.40 -11.01 -5.53
N LEU A 86 -7.07 -9.89 -5.28
CA LEU A 86 -7.70 -9.65 -4.00
C LEU A 86 -9.01 -10.43 -3.89
N THR A 87 -9.25 -11.00 -2.72
CA THR A 87 -10.56 -11.54 -2.38
C THR A 87 -11.51 -10.38 -2.08
N SER A 88 -12.80 -10.65 -1.91
CA SER A 88 -13.76 -9.62 -1.48
C SER A 88 -13.33 -8.99 -0.16
N LYS A 89 -12.81 -9.78 0.77
CA LYS A 89 -12.29 -9.30 2.06
C LYS A 89 -11.05 -8.43 1.86
N GLY A 90 -10.14 -8.83 0.96
CA GLY A 90 -8.95 -8.06 0.62
C GLY A 90 -9.30 -6.73 -0.01
N GLU A 91 -10.28 -6.70 -0.90
CA GLU A 91 -10.77 -5.48 -1.52
C GLU A 91 -11.36 -4.52 -0.48
N GLU A 92 -12.11 -5.05 0.48
CA GLU A 92 -12.66 -4.24 1.58
C GLU A 92 -11.55 -3.62 2.43
N VAL A 93 -10.53 -4.40 2.77
CA VAL A 93 -9.36 -3.91 3.52
C VAL A 93 -8.65 -2.79 2.73
N TYR A 94 -8.46 -2.99 1.44
CA TYR A 94 -7.84 -2.01 0.57
C TYR A 94 -8.63 -0.69 0.53
N GLN A 95 -9.96 -0.78 0.32
CA GLN A 95 -10.81 0.40 0.26
C GLN A 95 -10.86 1.14 1.60
N ASN A 96 -10.90 0.42 2.71
CA ASN A 96 -10.89 1.03 4.04
C ASN A 96 -9.56 1.77 4.30
N ALA A 97 -8.44 1.17 3.94
CA ALA A 97 -7.13 1.81 4.09
C ALA A 97 -7.03 3.05 3.21
N ARG A 98 -7.50 2.97 1.97
CA ARG A 98 -7.51 4.08 1.03
C ARG A 98 -8.38 5.23 1.55
N GLY A 99 -9.57 4.92 2.06
CA GLY A 99 -10.46 5.92 2.65
C GLY A 99 -9.85 6.60 3.87
N PHE A 100 -9.16 5.84 4.72
CA PHE A 100 -8.46 6.36 5.88
C PHE A 100 -7.36 7.35 5.46
N HIS A 101 -6.53 7.00 4.50
CA HIS A 101 -5.48 7.88 4.00
C HIS A 101 -6.05 9.13 3.37
N ARG A 102 -7.11 8.99 2.59
CA ARG A 102 -7.79 10.12 1.96
C ARG A 102 -8.31 11.12 3.00
N GLN A 103 -8.99 10.64 4.03
CA GLN A 103 -9.51 11.48 5.11
C GLN A 103 -8.38 12.19 5.85
N LYS A 104 -7.29 11.49 6.10
CA LYS A 104 -6.12 12.04 6.78
C LYS A 104 -5.51 13.19 5.99
N PHE A 105 -5.33 13.02 4.68
CA PHE A 105 -4.76 14.05 3.83
C PHE A 105 -5.72 15.22 3.60
N GLU A 106 -7.01 14.96 3.47
CA GLU A 106 -8.02 16.02 3.39
C GLU A 106 -7.97 16.90 4.64
N LYS A 107 -7.88 16.29 5.81
CA LYS A 107 -7.77 17.01 7.07
C LYS A 107 -6.46 17.79 7.16
N LEU A 108 -5.35 17.18 6.77
CA LEU A 108 -4.03 17.82 6.76
C LEU A 108 -4.03 19.06 5.86
N LEU A 109 -4.61 18.93 4.67
CA LEU A 109 -4.59 20.00 3.68
C LEU A 109 -5.69 21.05 3.89
N SER A 110 -6.64 20.82 4.78
CA SER A 110 -7.76 21.74 5.03
C SER A 110 -7.33 23.12 5.54
N GLY A 111 -6.17 23.20 6.17
CA GLY A 111 -5.60 24.46 6.66
C GLY A 111 -4.85 25.25 5.60
N LEU A 112 -4.76 24.74 4.38
CA LEU A 112 -4.01 25.38 3.30
C LEU A 112 -4.96 25.94 2.23
N LYS A 113 -4.54 27.03 1.60
CA LYS A 113 -5.23 27.56 0.43
C LYS A 113 -4.98 26.65 -0.78
N PRO A 114 -5.86 26.65 -1.81
CA PRO A 114 -5.66 25.80 -2.99
C PRO A 114 -4.28 25.93 -3.63
N GLU A 115 -3.74 27.13 -3.73
CA GLU A 115 -2.40 27.37 -4.29
C GLU A 115 -1.30 26.76 -3.41
N GLU A 116 -1.47 26.83 -2.09
CA GLU A 116 -0.53 26.27 -1.12
C GLU A 116 -0.56 24.75 -1.16
N ARG A 117 -1.73 24.14 -1.34
CA ARG A 117 -1.87 22.69 -1.49
C ARG A 117 -1.11 22.19 -2.71
N GLU A 118 -1.25 22.88 -3.82
CA GLU A 118 -0.56 22.54 -5.07
C GLU A 118 0.95 22.62 -4.90
N ILE A 119 1.44 23.66 -4.25
CA ILE A 119 2.88 23.83 -3.97
C ILE A 119 3.38 22.67 -3.10
N LEU A 120 2.66 22.34 -2.04
CA LEU A 120 3.06 21.26 -1.13
C LEU A 120 3.13 19.92 -1.85
N VAL A 121 2.09 19.57 -2.61
CA VAL A 121 2.04 18.31 -3.34
C VAL A 121 3.17 18.24 -4.36
N SER A 122 3.38 19.30 -5.13
CA SER A 122 4.44 19.35 -6.13
C SER A 122 5.83 19.18 -5.51
N LEU A 123 6.07 19.81 -4.36
CA LEU A 123 7.35 19.69 -3.65
C LEU A 123 7.55 18.28 -3.09
N LEU A 124 6.50 17.65 -2.57
CA LEU A 124 6.58 16.27 -2.09
C LEU A 124 6.87 15.31 -3.24
N GLU A 125 6.19 15.45 -4.37
CA GLU A 125 6.45 14.64 -5.56
C GLU A 125 7.90 14.77 -6.00
N LYS A 126 8.39 15.99 -6.10
CA LYS A 126 9.79 16.26 -6.47
C LYS A 126 10.78 15.61 -5.49
N ALA A 127 10.51 15.74 -4.19
CA ALA A 127 11.36 15.16 -3.15
C ALA A 127 11.37 13.64 -3.20
N LEU A 128 10.21 13.03 -3.39
CA LEU A 128 10.08 11.57 -3.49
C LEU A 128 10.77 11.03 -4.74
N ASP A 129 10.55 11.67 -5.88
CA ASP A 129 11.19 11.25 -7.14
C ASP A 129 12.72 11.26 -6.99
N ALA A 130 13.27 12.30 -6.39
CA ALA A 130 14.71 12.39 -6.16
C ALA A 130 15.21 11.29 -5.21
N ALA A 131 14.48 11.03 -4.14
CA ALA A 131 14.84 10.01 -3.17
C ALA A 131 14.78 8.60 -3.76
N GLU A 132 13.76 8.33 -4.57
CA GLU A 132 13.59 7.02 -5.23
C GLU A 132 14.68 6.77 -6.29
N ASN A 133 15.10 7.80 -6.99
CA ASN A 133 16.15 7.68 -8.00
C ASN A 133 17.55 7.46 -7.43
N GLU A 134 17.77 7.77 -6.17
CA GLU A 134 19.05 7.52 -5.47
C GLU A 134 19.14 6.09 -4.89
N SER A 135 18.07 5.35 -4.91
CA SER A 135 18.01 4.02 -4.29
C SER A 135 18.40 2.90 -5.24
#